data_0ae3c6cf6a5c6d1cafe809aba9a4d22b
#
_entry.id   0ae3c6cf6a5c6d1cafe809aba9a4d22b
#
_cell.length_a   1.000
_cell.length_b   1.000
_cell.length_c   1.000
_cell.angle_alpha   90.00
_cell.angle_beta   90.00
_cell.angle_gamma   90.00
#
_symmetry.space_group_name_H-M   'P 1'
#
loop_
_entity.id
_entity.type
_entity.pdbx_description
1 polymer ?
#
loop_
_entity_poly.entity_id
_entity_poly.type
_entity_poly.pdbx_seq_one_letter_code
_entity_poly.pdbx_strand_id
1 'polypeptide(L)'
;VVLRKSDLCVIKADDKEKAERLSNILSKVKSLNNNIFKENPDYRFSTLLDFDSQWGLGSSSTLINNVAEWANIDPYQLLNLTFKGSGYDIACAKANGPIFYETTSGDNYKQVQRSEAASFYPDFKDNLYFVYLGHKQNSSKEVKAFLDKDKDYTEEIKSVSEISRMLPSINDLDEF
;
A
#
# COMPACT_ATOMS: atom_id res chain seq x y z
N VAL A 1 20.13 -8.88 2.98
CA VAL A 1 19.60 -9.45 4.22
C VAL A 1 19.64 -10.97 4.13
N VAL A 2 20.12 -11.66 5.17
CA VAL A 2 20.05 -13.11 5.34
C VAL A 2 19.23 -13.43 6.59
N LEU A 3 18.21 -14.26 6.43
CA LEU A 3 17.35 -14.70 7.51
C LEU A 3 17.50 -16.21 7.70
N ARG A 4 17.38 -16.67 8.96
CA ARG A 4 17.30 -18.10 9.25
C ARG A 4 15.89 -18.59 8.92
N LYS A 5 15.80 -19.64 8.12
CA LYS A 5 14.51 -20.18 7.63
C LYS A 5 13.60 -20.67 8.77
N SER A 6 14.15 -21.25 9.82
CA SER A 6 13.37 -21.88 10.89
C SER A 6 12.54 -20.88 11.69
N ASP A 7 13.10 -19.71 11.99
CA ASP A 7 12.54 -18.70 12.88
C ASP A 7 12.52 -17.30 12.28
N LEU A 8 13.04 -17.14 11.06
CA LEU A 8 13.14 -15.87 10.32
C LEU A 8 13.98 -14.79 11.04
N CYS A 9 14.82 -15.20 11.99
CA CYS A 9 15.76 -14.31 12.65
C CYS A 9 16.81 -13.79 11.68
N VAL A 10 17.17 -12.51 11.81
CA VAL A 10 18.21 -11.87 10.99
C VAL A 10 19.58 -12.44 11.36
N ILE A 11 20.27 -13.04 10.37
CA ILE A 11 21.65 -13.53 10.50
C ILE A 11 22.63 -12.46 10.04
N LYS A 12 22.34 -11.81 8.91
CA LYS A 12 23.20 -10.78 8.31
C LYS A 12 22.35 -9.73 7.58
N ALA A 13 22.70 -8.47 7.77
CA ALA A 13 22.07 -7.36 7.09
C ALA A 13 23.04 -6.17 7.00
N ASP A 14 22.92 -5.40 5.90
CA ASP A 14 23.60 -4.12 5.73
C ASP A 14 22.76 -2.97 6.37
N ASP A 15 21.44 -3.15 6.38
CA ASP A 15 20.47 -2.25 7.02
C ASP A 15 19.62 -3.05 8.01
N LYS A 16 19.86 -2.82 9.30
CA LYS A 16 19.21 -3.57 10.37
C LYS A 16 17.71 -3.29 10.46
N GLU A 17 17.30 -2.05 10.30
CA GLU A 17 15.88 -1.67 10.39
C GLU A 17 15.06 -2.32 9.26
N LYS A 18 15.55 -2.25 8.03
CA LYS A 18 14.91 -2.94 6.89
C LYS A 18 14.89 -4.45 7.07
N ALA A 19 15.95 -5.02 7.62
CA ALA A 19 16.01 -6.47 7.87
C ALA A 19 14.99 -6.92 8.92
N GLU A 20 14.82 -6.18 10.01
CA GLU A 20 13.81 -6.46 11.03
C GLU A 20 12.39 -6.33 10.46
N ARG A 21 12.14 -5.31 9.64
CA ARG A 21 10.85 -5.17 8.92
C ARG A 21 10.56 -6.36 8.01
N LEU A 22 11.54 -6.79 7.23
CA LEU A 22 11.41 -7.95 6.34
C LEU A 22 11.17 -9.25 7.14
N SER A 23 11.91 -9.46 8.24
CA SER A 23 11.71 -10.57 9.15
C SER A 23 10.27 -10.60 9.69
N ASN A 24 9.75 -9.45 10.13
CA ASN A 24 8.37 -9.34 10.60
C ASN A 24 7.36 -9.69 9.50
N ILE A 25 7.53 -9.15 8.28
CA ILE A 25 6.64 -9.46 7.13
C ILE A 25 6.62 -10.97 6.89
N LEU A 26 7.78 -11.60 6.75
CA LEU A 26 7.88 -13.04 6.46
C LEU A 26 7.36 -13.90 7.62
N SER A 27 7.48 -13.45 8.86
CA SER A 27 6.87 -14.11 10.03
C SER A 27 5.35 -14.10 9.95
N LYS A 28 4.75 -12.99 9.49
CA LYS A 28 3.29 -12.92 9.25
C LYS A 28 2.86 -13.77 8.05
N VAL A 29 3.65 -13.78 6.98
CA VAL A 29 3.45 -14.71 5.85
C VAL A 29 3.40 -16.15 6.35
N LYS A 30 4.38 -16.56 7.17
CA LYS A 30 4.42 -17.91 7.75
C LYS A 30 3.20 -18.23 8.61
N SER A 31 2.65 -17.25 9.31
CA SER A 31 1.43 -17.43 10.12
C SER A 31 0.15 -17.55 9.26
N LEU A 32 0.11 -16.89 8.10
CA LEU A 32 -1.02 -16.93 7.16
C LEU A 32 -0.94 -18.16 6.24
N ASN A 33 0.26 -18.59 5.86
CA ASN A 33 0.51 -19.79 5.07
C ASN A 33 1.62 -20.64 5.70
N ASN A 34 1.23 -21.59 6.55
CA ASN A 34 2.15 -22.44 7.30
C ASN A 34 3.02 -23.38 6.44
N ASN A 35 2.67 -23.53 5.15
CA ASN A 35 3.38 -24.46 4.25
C ASN A 35 4.43 -23.75 3.39
N ILE A 36 4.37 -22.44 3.28
CA ILE A 36 5.18 -21.65 2.35
C ILE A 36 6.69 -21.93 2.44
N PHE A 37 7.21 -22.20 3.64
CA PHE A 37 8.64 -22.49 3.84
C PHE A 37 8.98 -23.98 3.97
N LYS A 38 8.01 -24.89 3.77
CA LYS A 38 8.24 -26.34 3.93
C LYS A 38 8.76 -27.00 2.65
N GLU A 39 8.34 -26.50 1.49
CA GLU A 39 8.52 -27.20 0.21
C GLU A 39 9.95 -27.11 -0.34
N ASN A 40 10.65 -26.01 -0.08
CA ASN A 40 12.00 -25.78 -0.57
C ASN A 40 13.03 -25.66 0.54
N PRO A 41 14.26 -26.13 0.38
CA PRO A 41 15.30 -26.02 1.39
C PRO A 41 15.69 -24.56 1.66
N ASP A 42 15.81 -23.76 0.61
CA ASP A 42 16.21 -22.34 0.69
C ASP A 42 15.45 -21.49 -0.30
N TYR A 43 15.33 -20.18 0.00
CA TYR A 43 14.73 -19.17 -0.86
C TYR A 43 15.70 -18.03 -1.09
N ARG A 44 15.74 -17.56 -2.31
CA ARG A 44 16.42 -16.32 -2.68
C ARG A 44 15.42 -15.37 -3.31
N PHE A 45 15.24 -14.19 -2.71
CA PHE A 45 14.40 -13.13 -3.25
C PHE A 45 15.29 -12.01 -3.79
N SER A 46 14.94 -11.49 -4.95
CA SER A 46 15.56 -10.30 -5.52
C SER A 46 14.43 -9.36 -5.93
N THR A 47 14.53 -8.11 -5.49
CA THR A 47 13.59 -7.04 -5.87
C THR A 47 14.36 -5.90 -6.50
N LEU A 48 13.79 -5.32 -7.55
CA LEU A 48 14.33 -4.15 -8.24
C LEU A 48 13.25 -3.07 -8.25
N LEU A 49 13.63 -1.85 -7.90
CA LEU A 49 12.84 -0.65 -8.13
C LEU A 49 13.44 0.09 -9.32
N ASP A 50 12.60 0.51 -10.25
CA ASP A 50 12.95 1.35 -11.40
C ASP A 50 12.85 2.86 -11.08
N PHE A 51 12.56 3.18 -9.82
CA PHE A 51 12.51 4.55 -9.27
C PHE A 51 13.17 4.61 -7.90
N ASP A 52 13.57 5.81 -7.49
CA ASP A 52 14.16 6.01 -6.15
C ASP A 52 13.10 5.78 -5.05
N SER A 53 13.46 4.95 -4.07
CA SER A 53 12.60 4.63 -2.92
C SER A 53 12.19 5.84 -2.09
N GLN A 54 12.89 6.97 -2.23
CA GLN A 54 12.59 8.23 -1.54
C GLN A 54 11.47 9.04 -2.22
N TRP A 55 11.08 8.69 -3.44
CA TRP A 55 10.03 9.42 -4.16
C TRP A 55 8.62 9.23 -3.58
N GLY A 56 8.43 8.29 -2.67
CA GLY A 56 7.13 8.10 -2.00
C GLY A 56 6.09 7.37 -2.84
N LEU A 57 6.48 6.70 -3.92
CA LEU A 57 5.59 6.03 -4.88
C LEU A 57 5.14 4.63 -4.43
N GLY A 58 4.84 4.42 -3.14
CA GLY A 58 4.20 3.20 -2.66
C GLY A 58 5.07 1.94 -2.62
N SER A 59 6.42 2.06 -2.58
CA SER A 59 7.34 0.91 -2.58
C SER A 59 7.06 -0.14 -1.49
N SER A 60 6.54 0.28 -0.32
CA SER A 60 6.17 -0.64 0.77
C SER A 60 4.94 -1.48 0.42
N SER A 61 3.93 -0.86 -0.18
CA SER A 61 2.70 -1.55 -0.59
C SER A 61 2.94 -2.49 -1.77
N THR A 62 3.82 -2.10 -2.70
CA THR A 62 4.31 -2.97 -3.77
C THR A 62 5.02 -4.20 -3.21
N LEU A 63 5.86 -4.04 -2.19
CA LEU A 63 6.50 -5.18 -1.52
C LEU A 63 5.46 -6.11 -0.89
N ILE A 64 4.46 -5.58 -0.18
CA ILE A 64 3.38 -6.37 0.42
C ILE A 64 2.60 -7.14 -0.65
N ASN A 65 2.24 -6.50 -1.76
CA ASN A 65 1.56 -7.17 -2.86
C ASN A 65 2.38 -8.33 -3.44
N ASN A 66 3.65 -8.09 -3.77
CA ASN A 66 4.51 -9.11 -4.36
C ASN A 66 4.74 -10.30 -3.41
N VAL A 67 4.92 -10.01 -2.12
CA VAL A 67 5.11 -11.06 -1.09
C VAL A 67 3.81 -11.84 -0.88
N ALA A 68 2.66 -11.18 -0.86
CA ALA A 68 1.37 -11.83 -0.71
C ALA A 68 1.03 -12.71 -1.91
N GLU A 69 1.32 -12.25 -3.13
CA GLU A 69 1.14 -13.02 -4.36
C GLU A 69 2.03 -14.27 -4.37
N TRP A 70 3.33 -14.10 -4.08
CA TRP A 70 4.25 -15.23 -3.95
C TRP A 70 3.78 -16.26 -2.92
N ALA A 71 3.27 -15.79 -1.79
CA ALA A 71 2.84 -16.66 -0.69
C ALA A 71 1.40 -17.19 -0.86
N ASN A 72 0.67 -16.77 -1.91
CA ASN A 72 -0.74 -17.07 -2.14
C ASN A 72 -1.61 -16.74 -0.92
N ILE A 73 -1.49 -15.52 -0.40
CA ILE A 73 -2.26 -14.99 0.72
C ILE A 73 -2.90 -13.64 0.35
N ASP A 74 -3.88 -13.22 1.12
CA ASP A 74 -4.52 -11.92 0.95
C ASP A 74 -3.57 -10.77 1.34
N PRO A 75 -3.23 -9.84 0.40
CA PRO A 75 -2.34 -8.71 0.68
C PRO A 75 -2.90 -7.74 1.73
N TYR A 76 -4.21 -7.60 1.84
CA TYR A 76 -4.83 -6.75 2.86
C TYR A 76 -4.68 -7.33 4.27
N GLN A 77 -4.79 -8.66 4.42
CA GLN A 77 -4.49 -9.32 5.67
C GLN A 77 -3.02 -9.12 6.07
N LEU A 78 -2.10 -9.31 5.12
CA LEU A 78 -0.68 -9.09 5.37
C LEU A 78 -0.38 -7.64 5.74
N LEU A 79 -0.98 -6.67 5.03
CA LEU A 79 -0.86 -5.25 5.34
C LEU A 79 -1.32 -4.93 6.77
N ASN A 80 -2.49 -5.42 7.16
CA ASN A 80 -3.06 -5.19 8.50
C ASN A 80 -2.17 -5.75 9.62
N LEU A 81 -1.52 -6.88 9.40
CA LEU A 81 -0.63 -7.52 10.36
C LEU A 81 0.78 -6.88 10.42
N THR A 82 1.13 -6.02 9.47
CA THR A 82 2.47 -5.44 9.33
C THR A 82 2.48 -3.91 9.43
N PHE A 83 2.18 -3.22 8.34
CA PHE A 83 2.28 -1.75 8.25
C PHE A 83 1.01 -1.04 8.72
N LYS A 84 -0.14 -1.71 8.67
CA LYS A 84 -1.47 -1.11 8.81
C LYS A 84 -1.72 -0.07 7.70
N GLY A 85 -2.83 0.60 7.73
CA GLY A 85 -3.19 1.63 6.75
C GLY A 85 -4.49 1.33 6.04
N SER A 86 -4.88 2.21 5.11
CA SER A 86 -6.14 2.11 4.37
C SER A 86 -6.13 0.98 3.33
N GLY A 87 -4.97 0.69 2.73
CA GLY A 87 -4.81 -0.32 1.68
C GLY A 87 -5.12 0.18 0.26
N TYR A 88 -5.36 1.48 0.05
CA TYR A 88 -5.61 1.99 -1.31
C TYR A 88 -4.43 1.72 -2.26
N ASP A 89 -3.20 1.84 -1.80
CA ASP A 89 -2.00 1.52 -2.58
C ASP A 89 -1.99 0.05 -3.04
N ILE A 90 -2.51 -0.87 -2.21
CA ILE A 90 -2.67 -2.29 -2.57
C ILE A 90 -3.67 -2.44 -3.72
N ALA A 91 -4.79 -1.71 -3.67
CA ALA A 91 -5.78 -1.72 -4.73
C ALA A 91 -5.21 -1.11 -6.03
N CYS A 92 -4.54 0.04 -5.93
CA CYS A 92 -3.93 0.72 -7.08
C CYS A 92 -2.86 -0.14 -7.77
N ALA A 93 -2.06 -0.89 -7.02
CA ALA A 93 -1.00 -1.75 -7.58
C ALA A 93 -1.53 -2.87 -8.51
N LYS A 94 -2.82 -3.21 -8.41
CA LYS A 94 -3.50 -4.23 -9.25
C LYS A 94 -4.48 -3.62 -10.27
N ALA A 95 -4.68 -2.31 -10.24
CA ALA A 95 -5.60 -1.63 -11.12
C ALA A 95 -4.95 -1.33 -12.48
N ASN A 96 -5.73 -1.45 -13.56
CA ASN A 96 -5.30 -1.10 -14.91
C ASN A 96 -5.67 0.35 -15.30
N GLY A 97 -6.24 1.12 -14.37
CA GLY A 97 -6.65 2.51 -14.58
C GLY A 97 -7.14 3.14 -13.28
N PRO A 98 -7.73 4.33 -13.33
CA PRO A 98 -8.29 5.00 -12.16
C PRO A 98 -9.33 4.15 -11.45
N ILE A 99 -9.32 4.18 -10.13
CA ILE A 99 -10.27 3.45 -9.29
C ILE A 99 -10.89 4.35 -8.23
N PHE A 100 -12.14 4.10 -7.92
CA PHE A 100 -12.70 4.48 -6.64
C PHE A 100 -12.33 3.43 -5.60
N TYR A 101 -11.90 3.89 -4.44
CA TYR A 101 -11.51 3.03 -3.35
C TYR A 101 -12.29 3.39 -2.09
N GLU A 102 -13.01 2.41 -1.56
CA GLU A 102 -13.75 2.54 -0.32
C GLU A 102 -13.41 1.40 0.64
N THR A 103 -13.26 1.73 1.93
CA THR A 103 -13.06 0.76 3.00
C THR A 103 -14.31 0.67 3.83
N THR A 104 -14.94 -0.51 3.91
CA THR A 104 -16.04 -0.78 4.84
C THR A 104 -15.51 -1.39 6.14
N SER A 105 -16.03 -0.92 7.29
CA SER A 105 -15.73 -1.51 8.58
C SER A 105 -16.47 -2.85 8.72
N GLY A 106 -15.73 -3.96 8.75
CA GLY A 106 -16.25 -5.27 9.08
C GLY A 106 -15.50 -5.84 10.29
N ASP A 107 -16.13 -6.71 11.07
CA ASP A 107 -15.49 -7.38 12.20
C ASP A 107 -14.24 -8.13 11.72
N ASN A 108 -13.08 -7.72 12.24
CA ASN A 108 -11.73 -8.28 12.03
C ASN A 108 -11.02 -8.01 10.70
N TYR A 109 -11.67 -7.62 9.62
CA TYR A 109 -11.00 -7.23 8.37
C TYR A 109 -11.72 -6.04 7.73
N LYS A 110 -10.95 -5.05 7.28
CA LYS A 110 -11.49 -4.00 6.42
C LYS A 110 -11.91 -4.67 5.10
N GLN A 111 -13.20 -4.77 4.83
CA GLN A 111 -13.67 -5.13 3.51
C GLN A 111 -13.37 -3.98 2.56
N VAL A 112 -12.76 -4.29 1.45
CA VAL A 112 -12.41 -3.33 0.42
C VAL A 112 -13.42 -3.46 -0.71
N GLN A 113 -14.16 -2.41 -0.98
CA GLN A 113 -14.92 -2.29 -2.22
C GLN A 113 -14.08 -1.50 -3.22
N ARG A 114 -13.90 -2.07 -4.40
CA ARG A 114 -13.20 -1.45 -5.51
C ARG A 114 -14.18 -1.31 -6.66
N SER A 115 -14.30 -0.10 -7.21
CA SER A 115 -14.95 0.11 -8.51
C SER A 115 -13.98 0.84 -9.44
N GLU A 116 -13.91 0.41 -10.69
CA GLU A 116 -13.09 1.08 -11.70
C GLU A 116 -13.85 2.27 -12.26
N ALA A 117 -13.20 3.44 -12.31
CA ALA A 117 -13.71 4.59 -13.02
C ALA A 117 -13.38 4.40 -14.52
N ALA A 118 -14.14 3.55 -15.20
CA ALA A 118 -13.82 3.01 -16.51
C ALA A 118 -13.64 4.05 -17.63
N SER A 119 -13.84 5.34 -17.40
CA SER A 119 -13.86 6.37 -18.43
C SER A 119 -13.13 7.68 -18.07
N PHE A 120 -12.28 7.70 -17.05
CA PHE A 120 -11.50 8.89 -16.72
C PHE A 120 -10.24 8.96 -17.58
N TYR A 121 -10.37 9.57 -18.75
CA TYR A 121 -9.29 9.87 -19.69
C TYR A 121 -9.42 11.32 -20.17
N PRO A 122 -9.22 12.30 -19.28
CA PRO A 122 -9.39 13.70 -19.65
C PRO A 122 -8.33 14.14 -20.68
N ASP A 123 -8.69 15.06 -21.55
CA ASP A 123 -7.80 15.60 -22.60
C ASP A 123 -6.55 16.25 -21.99
N PHE A 124 -6.64 16.73 -20.75
CA PHE A 124 -5.53 17.36 -20.02
C PHE A 124 -4.62 16.38 -19.28
N LYS A 125 -4.81 15.07 -19.38
CA LYS A 125 -4.02 14.06 -18.65
C LYS A 125 -2.50 14.24 -18.79
N ASP A 126 -2.06 14.68 -19.96
CA ASP A 126 -0.64 14.91 -20.27
C ASP A 126 -0.09 16.22 -19.68
N ASN A 127 -0.96 17.04 -19.07
CA ASN A 127 -0.62 18.26 -18.36
C ASN A 127 -0.46 18.03 -16.83
N LEU A 128 -0.69 16.79 -16.35
CA LEU A 128 -0.55 16.44 -14.96
C LEU A 128 0.84 15.86 -14.69
N TYR A 129 1.53 16.39 -13.68
CA TYR A 129 2.89 15.99 -13.33
C TYR A 129 3.02 15.67 -11.85
N PHE A 130 3.81 14.64 -11.53
CA PHE A 130 4.26 14.41 -10.16
C PHE A 130 5.46 15.31 -9.86
N VAL A 131 5.39 16.04 -8.74
CA VAL A 131 6.48 16.89 -8.28
C VAL A 131 7.09 16.29 -7.02
N TYR A 132 8.37 15.91 -7.09
CA TYR A 132 9.11 15.46 -5.92
C TYR A 132 9.48 16.62 -5.01
N LEU A 133 9.05 16.56 -3.75
CA LEU A 133 9.25 17.64 -2.77
C LEU A 133 10.63 17.59 -2.05
N GLY A 134 11.56 16.76 -2.53
CA GLY A 134 12.91 16.66 -1.99
C GLY A 134 13.05 15.73 -0.79
N HIS A 135 11.96 15.23 -0.22
CA HIS A 135 11.98 14.29 0.90
C HIS A 135 10.75 13.40 0.91
N LYS A 136 10.92 12.19 1.44
CA LYS A 136 9.81 11.24 1.64
C LYS A 136 9.02 11.61 2.88
N GLN A 137 7.71 11.75 2.75
CA GLN A 137 6.80 11.95 3.87
C GLN A 137 6.58 10.66 4.66
N ASN A 138 6.44 10.79 5.98
CA ASN A 138 6.05 9.69 6.84
C ASN A 138 4.53 9.69 7.03
N SER A 139 3.82 9.07 6.09
CA SER A 139 2.36 9.04 6.07
C SER A 139 1.75 8.50 7.38
N SER A 140 2.38 7.51 8.02
CA SER A 140 1.86 6.95 9.28
C SER A 140 1.90 7.96 10.42
N LYS A 141 2.93 8.82 10.46
CA LYS A 141 3.05 9.89 11.47
C LYS A 141 2.00 10.98 11.23
N GLU A 142 1.82 11.37 9.98
CA GLU A 142 0.84 12.40 9.61
C GLU A 142 -0.59 11.94 9.85
N VAL A 143 -0.93 10.70 9.47
CA VAL A 143 -2.24 10.10 9.75
C VAL A 143 -2.50 10.04 11.25
N LYS A 144 -1.51 9.63 12.06
CA LYS A 144 -1.65 9.64 13.51
C LYS A 144 -1.89 11.04 14.04
N ALA A 145 -1.09 12.02 13.63
CA ALA A 145 -1.26 13.43 14.05
C ALA A 145 -2.61 14.01 13.63
N PHE A 146 -3.18 13.55 12.51
CA PHE A 146 -4.54 13.92 12.09
C PHE A 146 -5.61 13.28 12.97
N LEU A 147 -5.50 11.98 13.26
CA LEU A 147 -6.46 11.24 14.08
C LEU A 147 -6.44 11.68 15.56
N ASP A 148 -5.31 12.19 16.05
CA ASP A 148 -5.17 12.71 17.41
C ASP A 148 -5.86 14.09 17.58
N LYS A 149 -6.37 14.70 16.50
CA LYS A 149 -7.16 15.93 16.58
C LYS A 149 -8.58 15.59 16.98
N ASP A 150 -9.01 16.12 18.10
CA ASP A 150 -10.41 16.00 18.57
C ASP A 150 -11.31 17.02 17.82
N LYS A 151 -11.62 16.68 16.56
CA LYS A 151 -12.46 17.48 15.67
C LYS A 151 -13.42 16.60 14.90
N ASP A 152 -14.66 17.02 14.80
CA ASP A 152 -15.64 16.45 13.87
C ASP A 152 -15.31 16.91 12.44
N TYR A 153 -15.08 15.96 11.55
CA TYR A 153 -14.76 16.16 10.14
C TYR A 153 -15.91 15.74 9.22
N THR A 154 -17.13 15.58 9.71
CA THR A 154 -18.26 15.06 8.94
C THR A 154 -18.53 15.86 7.67
N GLU A 155 -18.53 17.20 7.75
CA GLU A 155 -18.78 18.07 6.60
C GLU A 155 -17.61 18.04 5.60
N GLU A 156 -16.35 18.04 6.08
CA GLU A 156 -15.19 17.94 5.21
C GLU A 156 -15.15 16.60 4.49
N ILE A 157 -15.47 15.49 5.16
CA ILE A 157 -15.56 14.15 4.55
C ILE A 157 -16.63 14.11 3.47
N LYS A 158 -17.79 14.72 3.71
CA LYS A 158 -18.87 14.83 2.73
C LYS A 158 -18.42 15.61 1.50
N SER A 159 -17.83 16.78 1.70
CA SER A 159 -17.33 17.63 0.61
C SER A 159 -16.26 16.93 -0.23
N VAL A 160 -15.28 16.29 0.41
CA VAL A 160 -14.23 15.51 -0.30
C VAL A 160 -14.84 14.33 -1.07
N SER A 161 -15.85 13.67 -0.52
CA SER A 161 -16.55 12.56 -1.18
C SER A 161 -17.33 13.02 -2.40
N GLU A 162 -17.96 14.19 -2.35
CA GLU A 162 -18.67 14.80 -3.47
C GLU A 162 -17.69 15.17 -4.60
N ILE A 163 -16.59 15.85 -4.27
CA ILE A 163 -15.52 16.18 -5.23
C ILE A 163 -14.98 14.89 -5.87
N SER A 164 -14.67 13.87 -5.09
CA SER A 164 -14.13 12.61 -5.60
C SER A 164 -15.07 11.93 -6.60
N ARG A 165 -16.39 12.02 -6.39
CA ARG A 165 -17.39 11.47 -7.34
C ARG A 165 -17.49 12.29 -8.61
N MET A 166 -17.27 13.60 -8.54
CA MET A 166 -17.32 14.51 -9.70
C MET A 166 -16.08 14.40 -10.58
N LEU A 167 -14.90 14.16 -10.00
CA LEU A 167 -13.61 14.16 -10.69
C LEU A 167 -13.62 13.37 -12.03
N PRO A 168 -14.20 12.15 -12.13
CA PRO A 168 -14.19 11.41 -13.40
C PRO A 168 -15.01 12.04 -14.53
N SER A 169 -15.89 13.00 -14.23
CA SER A 169 -16.70 13.71 -15.24
C SER A 169 -16.08 15.02 -15.69
N ILE A 170 -15.00 15.48 -15.06
CA ILE A 170 -14.31 16.73 -15.40
C ILE A 170 -13.41 16.49 -16.62
N ASN A 171 -13.62 17.26 -17.68
CA ASN A 171 -12.82 17.22 -18.90
C ASN A 171 -12.04 18.51 -19.16
N ASP A 172 -12.25 19.54 -18.35
CA ASP A 172 -11.57 20.83 -18.44
C ASP A 172 -10.54 20.95 -17.31
N LEU A 173 -9.32 21.40 -17.64
CA LEU A 173 -8.24 21.58 -16.68
C LEU A 173 -8.53 22.71 -15.67
N ASP A 174 -9.26 23.74 -16.08
CA ASP A 174 -9.61 24.86 -15.22
C ASP A 174 -10.69 24.48 -14.18
N GLU A 175 -11.45 23.40 -14.44
CA GLU A 175 -12.42 22.83 -13.50
C GLU A 175 -11.80 21.78 -12.57
N PHE A 176 -10.68 21.18 -12.99
CA PHE A 176 -9.99 20.10 -12.25
C PHE A 176 -9.11 20.65 -11.13
#